data_08d0fa8c71eef5f0fa2876e1e939cda3
#
_entry.id   08d0fa8c71eef5f0fa2876e1e939cda3
#
_cell.length_a   1.000
_cell.length_b   1.000
_cell.length_c   1.000
_cell.angle_alpha   90.00
_cell.angle_beta   90.00
_cell.angle_gamma   90.00
#
_symmetry.space_group_name_H-M   'P 1'
#
loop_
_entity.id
_entity.type
_entity.pdbx_description
1 polymer ?
#
loop_
_entity_poly.entity_id
_entity_poly.type
_entity_poly.pdbx_seq_one_letter_code
_entity_poly.pdbx_strand_id
1 'polypeptide(L)'
;MKTKNSYLTGCLALLIALSSCTKMNDTQEKYLDWGEKIYAAKIDSVFALSGYQRQVIDIYYSAPRIDHGIIVYNLNQDTVVFELPEDGSRHFSVPINNLEEAEYNYTIYTFDKDGNKSLPTDRKSVV
;
A
#
# COMPACT_ATOMS: atom_id res chain seq x y z
N MET A 1 32.37 -58.83 -22.95
CA MET A 1 31.99 -58.47 -21.59
C MET A 1 32.22 -56.97 -21.23
N LYS A 2 32.75 -56.18 -22.12
CA LYS A 2 32.98 -54.73 -21.86
C LYS A 2 31.78 -53.81 -22.13
N THR A 3 30.75 -54.30 -22.78
CA THR A 3 29.60 -53.45 -23.16
C THR A 3 28.50 -53.34 -22.08
N LYS A 4 28.37 -54.31 -21.18
CA LYS A 4 27.33 -54.33 -20.14
C LYS A 4 27.55 -53.25 -19.06
N ASN A 5 28.79 -52.94 -18.72
CA ASN A 5 29.11 -51.94 -17.73
C ASN A 5 28.94 -50.49 -18.24
N SER A 6 29.06 -50.29 -19.57
CA SER A 6 28.87 -48.98 -20.18
C SER A 6 27.43 -48.49 -20.10
N TYR A 7 26.45 -49.37 -20.27
CA TYR A 7 25.03 -49.03 -20.15
C TYR A 7 24.63 -48.75 -18.69
N LEU A 8 25.22 -49.49 -17.75
CA LEU A 8 24.95 -49.28 -16.31
C LEU A 8 25.48 -47.92 -15.84
N THR A 9 26.64 -47.51 -16.30
CA THR A 9 27.24 -46.20 -16.00
C THR A 9 26.44 -45.05 -16.62
N GLY A 10 25.92 -45.23 -17.83
CA GLY A 10 25.06 -44.29 -18.53
C GLY A 10 23.70 -44.10 -17.84
N CYS A 11 23.06 -45.21 -17.41
CA CYS A 11 21.79 -45.13 -16.66
C CYS A 11 21.95 -44.48 -15.29
N LEU A 12 23.05 -44.70 -14.57
CA LEU A 12 23.34 -44.08 -13.28
C LEU A 12 23.57 -42.59 -13.42
N ALA A 13 24.28 -42.13 -14.44
CA ALA A 13 24.48 -40.72 -14.75
C ALA A 13 23.17 -40.00 -15.13
N LEU A 14 22.27 -40.67 -15.86
CA LEU A 14 20.97 -40.11 -16.23
C LEU A 14 20.04 -39.97 -15.04
N LEU A 15 20.07 -40.90 -14.08
CA LEU A 15 19.28 -40.82 -12.83
C LEU A 15 19.71 -39.68 -11.91
N ILE A 16 20.99 -39.35 -11.88
CA ILE A 16 21.51 -38.21 -11.09
C ILE A 16 21.11 -36.87 -11.71
N ALA A 17 21.00 -36.78 -13.03
CA ALA A 17 20.58 -35.54 -13.71
C ALA A 17 19.09 -35.20 -13.48
N LEU A 18 18.26 -36.19 -13.15
CA LEU A 18 16.82 -35.97 -12.89
C LEU A 18 16.50 -35.54 -11.45
N SER A 19 17.46 -35.65 -10.52
CA SER A 19 17.26 -35.29 -9.12
C SER A 19 17.57 -33.82 -8.80
N SER A 20 17.97 -33.02 -9.80
CA SER A 20 18.45 -31.62 -9.59
C SER A 20 17.36 -30.55 -9.59
N CYS A 21 16.06 -30.86 -9.65
CA CYS A 21 15.01 -29.87 -9.86
C CYS A 21 14.02 -29.70 -8.70
N THR A 22 14.36 -30.02 -7.46
CA THR A 22 13.37 -29.97 -6.36
C THR A 22 13.47 -28.78 -5.40
N LYS A 23 14.33 -27.81 -5.64
CA LYS A 23 14.51 -26.67 -4.69
C LYS A 23 14.40 -25.27 -5.29
N MET A 24 13.65 -25.10 -6.36
CA MET A 24 13.49 -23.76 -6.95
C MET A 24 12.50 -22.86 -6.18
N ASN A 25 11.65 -23.44 -5.33
CA ASN A 25 10.63 -22.70 -4.58
C ASN A 25 11.00 -22.39 -3.11
N ASP A 26 12.08 -22.96 -2.60
CA ASP A 26 12.46 -22.82 -1.18
C ASP A 26 12.78 -21.36 -0.77
N THR A 27 13.19 -20.53 -1.73
CA THR A 27 13.48 -19.12 -1.50
C THR A 27 12.22 -18.24 -1.56
N GLN A 28 11.15 -18.72 -2.17
CA GLN A 28 9.89 -17.98 -2.34
C GLN A 28 8.83 -18.35 -1.29
N GLU A 29 8.89 -19.54 -0.70
CA GLU A 29 7.96 -19.95 0.37
C GLU A 29 7.96 -19.01 1.56
N LYS A 30 9.12 -18.45 1.89
CA LYS A 30 9.25 -17.45 2.97
C LYS A 30 8.49 -16.15 2.69
N TYR A 31 8.24 -15.83 1.41
CA TYR A 31 7.45 -14.64 1.01
C TYR A 31 5.98 -14.96 0.81
N LEU A 32 5.63 -16.23 0.57
CA LEU A 32 4.24 -16.68 0.44
C LEU A 32 3.56 -16.86 1.80
N ASP A 33 4.33 -17.16 2.85
CA ASP A 33 3.84 -17.33 4.23
C ASP A 33 3.37 -16.00 4.87
N TRP A 34 3.73 -14.85 4.28
CA TRP A 34 3.29 -13.55 4.77
C TRP A 34 1.89 -13.14 4.29
N GLY A 35 1.23 -13.97 3.50
CA GLY A 35 -0.06 -13.70 2.90
C GLY A 35 -0.01 -12.50 1.94
N GLU A 36 -0.92 -12.44 1.00
CA GLU A 36 -1.11 -11.28 0.14
C GLU A 36 -1.57 -10.09 0.98
N LYS A 37 -0.74 -9.05 1.06
CA LYS A 37 -1.10 -7.83 1.78
C LYS A 37 -2.12 -7.06 0.96
N ILE A 38 -3.37 -7.14 1.36
CA ILE A 38 -4.47 -6.39 0.73
C ILE A 38 -4.43 -4.96 1.27
N TYR A 39 -4.34 -4.00 0.36
CA TYR A 39 -4.39 -2.57 0.68
C TYR A 39 -5.74 -1.99 0.24
N ALA A 40 -6.27 -1.06 1.02
CA ALA A 40 -7.38 -0.23 0.57
C ALA A 40 -6.95 0.67 -0.60
N ALA A 41 -7.92 1.15 -1.35
CA ALA A 41 -7.66 2.08 -2.45
C ALA A 41 -7.10 3.40 -1.92
N LYS A 42 -6.05 3.88 -2.57
CA LYS A 42 -5.39 5.14 -2.27
C LYS A 42 -6.16 6.33 -2.86
N ILE A 43 -6.05 7.49 -2.24
CA ILE A 43 -6.47 8.78 -2.79
C ILE A 43 -5.71 9.11 -4.07
N ASP A 44 -6.39 9.64 -5.08
CA ASP A 44 -5.78 9.99 -6.37
C ASP A 44 -4.92 11.26 -6.27
N SER A 45 -5.48 12.32 -5.68
CA SER A 45 -4.77 13.58 -5.48
C SER A 45 -5.28 14.35 -4.27
N VAL A 46 -4.39 15.16 -3.70
CA VAL A 46 -4.65 16.00 -2.53
C VAL A 46 -4.06 17.38 -2.76
N PHE A 47 -4.83 18.40 -2.48
CA PHE A 47 -4.39 19.80 -2.48
C PHE A 47 -4.65 20.41 -1.11
N ALA A 48 -3.71 21.22 -0.64
CA ALA A 48 -3.86 21.99 0.59
C ALA A 48 -3.98 23.47 0.23
N LEU A 49 -5.10 24.06 0.57
CA LEU A 49 -5.42 25.48 0.34
C LEU A 49 -5.22 26.24 1.63
N SER A 50 -4.26 27.13 1.65
CA SER A 50 -3.93 27.93 2.83
C SER A 50 -4.95 29.05 3.07
N GLY A 51 -5.28 29.30 4.32
CA GLY A 51 -6.09 30.40 4.80
C GLY A 51 -5.53 30.95 6.11
N TYR A 52 -6.16 31.97 6.68
CA TYR A 52 -5.74 32.54 7.96
C TYR A 52 -5.98 31.53 9.09
N GLN A 53 -4.91 31.04 9.72
CA GLN A 53 -4.92 30.02 10.80
C GLN A 53 -5.70 28.75 10.45
N ARG A 54 -5.82 28.42 9.18
CA ARG A 54 -6.52 27.24 8.69
C ARG A 54 -5.95 26.76 7.37
N GLN A 55 -6.16 25.50 7.09
CA GLN A 55 -6.00 24.91 5.75
C GLN A 55 -7.22 24.10 5.38
N VAL A 56 -7.55 24.08 4.10
CA VAL A 56 -8.58 23.20 3.55
C VAL A 56 -7.87 22.15 2.72
N ILE A 57 -8.09 20.91 3.07
CA ILE A 57 -7.52 19.76 2.36
C ILE A 57 -8.55 19.27 1.35
N ASP A 58 -8.31 19.53 0.07
CA ASP A 58 -9.14 19.05 -1.03
C ASP A 58 -8.69 17.66 -1.45
N ILE A 59 -9.59 16.73 -1.42
CA ILE A 59 -9.34 15.30 -1.66
C ILE A 59 -10.11 14.86 -2.90
N TYR A 60 -9.38 14.24 -3.85
CA TYR A 60 -9.94 13.64 -5.07
C TYR A 60 -9.70 12.14 -5.05
N TYR A 61 -10.72 11.37 -5.34
CA TYR A 61 -10.67 9.91 -5.37
C TYR A 61 -11.58 9.33 -6.45
N SER A 62 -11.19 8.19 -7.01
CA SER A 62 -11.96 7.48 -8.05
C SER A 62 -12.46 6.11 -7.58
N ALA A 63 -11.87 5.57 -6.51
CA ALA A 63 -12.15 4.23 -6.07
C ALA A 63 -13.46 4.12 -5.26
N PRO A 64 -14.37 3.20 -5.61
CA PRO A 64 -15.68 3.08 -4.97
C PRO A 64 -15.68 2.35 -3.62
N ARG A 65 -14.54 1.81 -3.19
CA ARG A 65 -14.43 0.92 -2.01
C ARG A 65 -13.82 1.57 -0.77
N ILE A 66 -13.68 2.88 -0.76
CA ILE A 66 -13.21 3.59 0.41
C ILE A 66 -14.40 3.82 1.34
N ASP A 67 -14.26 3.47 2.61
CA ASP A 67 -15.27 3.68 3.65
C ASP A 67 -15.03 5.02 4.37
N HIS A 68 -13.85 5.18 4.94
CA HIS A 68 -13.44 6.41 5.61
C HIS A 68 -11.93 6.63 5.44
N GLY A 69 -11.45 7.74 5.96
CA GLY A 69 -10.02 8.02 5.99
C GLY A 69 -9.59 8.87 7.16
N ILE A 70 -8.29 9.02 7.30
CA ILE A 70 -7.66 9.86 8.30
C ILE A 70 -6.61 10.76 7.66
N ILE A 71 -6.52 11.98 8.14
CA ILE A 71 -5.44 12.93 7.85
C ILE A 71 -4.61 13.05 9.11
N VAL A 72 -3.35 12.68 9.02
CA VAL A 72 -2.37 12.81 10.11
C VAL A 72 -1.45 13.97 9.79
N TYR A 73 -1.21 14.85 10.77
CA TYR A 73 -0.36 16.03 10.59
C TYR A 73 0.36 16.38 11.90
N ASN A 74 1.07 17.50 11.93
CA ASN A 74 1.80 17.98 13.12
C ASN A 74 2.74 16.90 13.70
N LEU A 75 3.66 16.37 12.86
CA LEU A 75 4.59 15.29 13.24
C LEU A 75 3.89 14.02 13.79
N ASN A 76 2.74 13.67 13.21
CA ASN A 76 1.88 12.55 13.63
C ASN A 76 1.23 12.70 15.02
N GLN A 77 1.14 13.90 15.54
CA GLN A 77 0.50 14.17 16.84
C GLN A 77 -1.00 14.40 16.72
N ASP A 78 -1.43 14.99 15.59
CA ASP A 78 -2.82 15.32 15.35
C ASP A 78 -3.40 14.47 14.22
N THR A 79 -4.68 14.10 14.37
CA THR A 79 -5.40 13.28 13.40
C THR A 79 -6.82 13.80 13.22
N VAL A 80 -7.24 13.96 11.97
CA VAL A 80 -8.63 14.25 11.58
C VAL A 80 -9.20 13.05 10.83
N VAL A 81 -10.34 12.56 11.28
CA VAL A 81 -11.11 11.51 10.59
C VAL A 81 -12.10 12.17 9.63
N PHE A 82 -12.23 11.63 8.44
CA PHE A 82 -13.22 12.04 7.46
C PHE A 82 -13.99 10.84 6.89
N GLU A 83 -15.23 11.07 6.52
CA GLU A 83 -16.07 10.11 5.82
C GLU A 83 -16.24 10.57 4.37
N LEU A 84 -16.47 9.63 3.46
CA LEU A 84 -16.71 9.97 2.07
C LEU A 84 -18.15 10.41 1.85
N PRO A 85 -18.41 11.36 0.93
CA PRO A 85 -19.75 11.75 0.57
C PRO A 85 -20.55 10.58 -0.02
N GLU A 86 -21.77 10.39 0.44
CA GLU A 86 -22.68 9.36 -0.09
C GLU A 86 -23.37 9.78 -1.41
N ASP A 87 -23.19 11.04 -1.82
CA ASP A 87 -23.84 11.63 -3.00
C ASP A 87 -23.18 11.22 -4.34
N GLY A 88 -22.18 10.35 -4.30
CA GLY A 88 -21.40 9.94 -5.48
C GLY A 88 -20.38 10.97 -5.94
N SER A 89 -20.18 12.05 -5.20
CA SER A 89 -19.10 13.02 -5.43
C SER A 89 -17.75 12.33 -5.33
N ARG A 90 -16.83 12.68 -6.21
CA ARG A 90 -15.43 12.20 -6.21
C ARG A 90 -14.44 13.22 -5.67
N HIS A 91 -14.97 14.27 -5.08
CA HIS A 91 -14.22 15.37 -4.51
C HIS A 91 -14.93 15.87 -3.27
N PHE A 92 -14.17 16.14 -2.22
CA PHE A 92 -14.64 16.81 -1.01
C PHE A 92 -13.49 17.54 -0.32
N SER A 93 -13.84 18.43 0.61
CA SER A 93 -12.87 19.28 1.29
C SER A 93 -12.98 19.05 2.80
N VAL A 94 -11.84 18.92 3.45
CA VAL A 94 -11.73 18.78 4.90
C VAL A 94 -11.05 20.04 5.46
N PRO A 95 -11.76 20.90 6.20
CA PRO A 95 -11.15 22.06 6.85
C PRO A 95 -10.41 21.66 8.14
N ILE A 96 -9.19 22.16 8.28
CA ILE A 96 -8.37 22.04 9.49
C ILE A 96 -8.16 23.45 10.02
N ASN A 97 -8.70 23.73 11.20
CA ASN A 97 -8.69 25.05 11.81
C ASN A 97 -7.70 25.12 12.99
N ASN A 98 -7.48 26.33 13.47
CA ASN A 98 -6.59 26.61 14.62
C ASN A 98 -5.14 26.18 14.39
N LEU A 99 -4.66 26.35 13.17
CA LEU A 99 -3.27 26.12 12.82
C LEU A 99 -2.42 27.37 13.11
N GLU A 100 -1.23 27.16 13.62
CA GLU A 100 -0.21 28.20 13.71
C GLU A 100 0.43 28.44 12.34
N GLU A 101 1.06 29.58 12.14
CA GLU A 101 1.82 29.88 10.93
C GLU A 101 3.09 29.00 10.88
N ALA A 102 3.03 27.92 10.15
CA ALA A 102 4.12 26.94 10.02
C ALA A 102 3.98 26.11 8.74
N GLU A 103 5.00 25.34 8.44
CA GLU A 103 4.93 24.27 7.42
C GLU A 103 4.30 23.01 8.03
N TYR A 104 3.28 22.50 7.36
CA TYR A 104 2.61 21.25 7.74
C TYR A 104 2.80 20.19 6.68
N ASN A 105 3.03 18.96 7.12
CA ASN A 105 3.03 17.76 6.28
C ASN A 105 1.80 16.94 6.65
N TYR A 106 0.92 16.75 5.66
CA TYR A 106 -0.30 15.96 5.80
C TYR A 106 -0.09 14.60 5.18
N THR A 107 -0.34 13.56 5.95
CA THR A 107 -0.33 12.17 5.47
C THR A 107 -1.75 11.62 5.54
N ILE A 108 -2.30 11.25 4.40
CA ILE A 108 -3.66 10.78 4.28
C ILE A 108 -3.66 9.26 4.09
N TYR A 109 -4.46 8.58 4.88
CA TYR A 109 -4.74 7.16 4.76
C TYR A 109 -6.23 6.95 4.57
N THR A 110 -6.58 5.96 3.78
CA THR A 110 -7.97 5.51 3.61
C THR A 110 -8.11 4.09 4.11
N PHE A 111 -9.34 3.74 4.46
CA PHE A 111 -9.72 2.41 4.92
C PHE A 111 -10.90 1.92 4.11
N ASP A 112 -10.94 0.63 3.85
CA ASP A 112 -12.10 -0.04 3.28
C ASP A 112 -13.00 -0.62 4.39
N LYS A 113 -14.15 -1.18 4.00
CA LYS A 113 -15.10 -1.81 4.93
C LYS A 113 -14.54 -3.04 5.64
N ASP A 114 -13.50 -3.65 5.10
CA ASP A 114 -12.84 -4.81 5.67
C ASP A 114 -11.73 -4.41 6.66
N GLY A 115 -11.47 -3.12 6.83
CA GLY A 115 -10.46 -2.57 7.72
C GLY A 115 -9.05 -2.53 7.15
N ASN A 116 -8.88 -2.79 5.85
CA ASN A 116 -7.58 -2.65 5.21
C ASN A 116 -7.21 -1.17 5.07
N LYS A 117 -5.94 -0.87 5.31
CA LYS A 117 -5.37 0.48 5.22
C LYS A 117 -4.69 0.69 3.87
N SER A 118 -4.84 1.88 3.29
CA SER A 118 -4.15 2.24 2.05
C SER A 118 -2.67 2.56 2.27
N LEU A 119 -1.93 2.65 1.18
CA LEU A 119 -0.64 3.34 1.18
C LEU A 119 -0.84 4.84 1.45
N PRO A 120 0.15 5.52 2.07
CA PRO A 120 0.04 6.93 2.38
C PRO A 120 0.00 7.82 1.13
N THR A 121 -0.72 8.93 1.23
CA THR A 121 -0.64 10.06 0.31
C THR A 121 -0.18 11.27 1.09
N ASP A 122 0.99 11.81 0.74
CA ASP A 122 1.60 12.93 1.44
C ASP A 122 1.37 14.25 0.71
N ARG A 123 1.14 15.32 1.48
CA ARG A 123 1.04 16.69 0.98
C ARG A 123 1.67 17.67 1.95
N LYS A 124 2.59 18.49 1.46
CA LYS A 124 3.17 19.61 2.21
C LYS A 124 2.44 20.91 1.89
N SER A 125 2.26 21.73 2.89
CA SER A 125 1.73 23.08 2.71
C SER A 125 2.18 24.02 3.85
N VAL A 126 2.17 25.30 3.58
CA VAL A 126 2.49 26.37 4.53
C VAL A 126 1.22 27.14 4.84
N VAL A 127 0.97 27.39 6.12
CA VAL A 127 -0.11 28.26 6.60
C VAL A 127 0.32 29.71 6.55
#